data_039daf83f22817798434714be19232a8
#
_entry.id   039daf83f22817798434714be19232a8
#
_cell.length_a   1.000
_cell.length_b   1.000
_cell.length_c   1.000
_cell.angle_alpha   90.00
_cell.angle_beta   90.00
_cell.angle_gamma   90.00
#
_symmetry.space_group_name_H-M   'P 1'
#
loop_
_entity.id
_entity.type
_entity.pdbx_description
1 polymer ?
#
loop_
_entity_poly.entity_id
_entity_poly.type
_entity_poly.pdbx_seq_one_letter_code
_entity_poly.pdbx_strand_id
1 'polypeptide(L)'
;GWTADTQVFTETGTFFANTAPFFHKWTRDMRDTQTELGGYPGVAPLAQYGAEPSSMMRLGWADAGVIVPWTVWKQFGDVSIIEENWASMEKFFNHITETKYDHEALSAENGNFQWADWLSYEPLESCGGGIWGRDADGRRYLLPEAVQYWNYLCASYWALDAGMMRDMAAATGRDAAYFENVRKQAVDYIRTEFMDAEGRFRLEILNTMQTPALFALKN
;
A
#
# COMPACT_ATOMS: atom_id res chain seq x y z
N GLY A 1 -8.92 -12.46 -7.21
CA GLY A 1 -7.88 -13.03 -6.35
C GLY A 1 -7.41 -12.04 -5.30
N TRP A 2 -6.40 -12.40 -4.54
CA TRP A 2 -5.75 -11.52 -3.58
C TRP A 2 -5.18 -10.29 -4.28
N THR A 3 -5.40 -9.12 -3.70
CA THR A 3 -5.07 -7.85 -4.37
C THR A 3 -3.56 -7.59 -4.35
N ALA A 4 -2.85 -8.02 -3.29
CA ALA A 4 -1.39 -7.96 -3.26
C ALA A 4 -0.75 -8.82 -4.36
N ASP A 5 -1.22 -10.07 -4.52
CA ASP A 5 -0.74 -10.96 -5.59
C ASP A 5 -1.01 -10.36 -6.96
N THR A 6 -2.19 -9.75 -7.14
CA THR A 6 -2.56 -9.10 -8.38
C THR A 6 -1.63 -7.92 -8.70
N GLN A 7 -1.35 -7.04 -7.74
CA GLN A 7 -0.48 -5.89 -7.99
C GLN A 7 0.94 -6.30 -8.34
N VAL A 8 1.49 -7.31 -7.65
CA VAL A 8 2.84 -7.84 -7.94
C VAL A 8 2.90 -8.48 -9.33
N PHE A 9 1.84 -9.21 -9.73
CA PHE A 9 1.79 -9.89 -11.02
C PHE A 9 1.42 -8.98 -12.18
N THR A 10 0.80 -7.83 -11.96
CA THR A 10 0.22 -6.98 -13.02
C THR A 10 1.24 -6.66 -14.11
N GLU A 11 2.41 -6.14 -13.77
CA GLU A 11 3.45 -5.78 -14.73
C GLU A 11 3.90 -7.03 -15.53
N THR A 12 4.23 -8.11 -14.83
CA THR A 12 4.61 -9.38 -15.47
C THR A 12 3.54 -9.88 -16.43
N GLY A 13 2.27 -9.81 -16.02
CA GLY A 13 1.14 -10.23 -16.85
C GLY A 13 1.03 -9.48 -18.18
N THR A 14 1.42 -8.19 -18.20
CA THR A 14 1.36 -7.37 -19.43
C THR A 14 2.34 -7.83 -20.52
N PHE A 15 3.43 -8.48 -20.14
CA PHE A 15 4.39 -9.03 -21.11
C PHE A 15 3.89 -10.30 -21.81
N PHE A 16 2.96 -11.03 -21.19
CA PHE A 16 2.45 -12.29 -21.73
C PHE A 16 1.14 -12.16 -22.51
N ALA A 17 0.35 -11.12 -22.21
CA ALA A 17 -0.96 -10.94 -22.84
C ALA A 17 -1.41 -9.47 -22.79
N ASN A 18 -2.35 -9.12 -23.68
CA ASN A 18 -3.09 -7.86 -23.54
C ASN A 18 -4.07 -7.98 -22.36
N THR A 19 -3.58 -7.60 -21.18
CA THR A 19 -4.35 -7.69 -19.91
C THR A 19 -5.18 -6.43 -19.61
N ALA A 20 -5.10 -5.38 -20.42
CA ALA A 20 -5.82 -4.13 -20.18
C ALA A 20 -7.34 -4.34 -19.98
N PRO A 21 -8.07 -5.10 -20.86
CA PRO A 21 -9.50 -5.32 -20.65
C PRO A 21 -9.83 -6.06 -19.34
N PHE A 22 -8.96 -6.99 -18.93
CA PHE A 22 -9.10 -7.69 -17.66
C PHE A 22 -8.97 -6.72 -16.49
N PHE A 23 -7.95 -5.85 -16.49
CA PHE A 23 -7.72 -4.93 -15.39
C PHE A 23 -8.74 -3.80 -15.33
N HIS A 24 -9.32 -3.35 -16.44
CA HIS A 24 -10.47 -2.46 -16.44
C HIS A 24 -11.66 -3.05 -15.66
N LYS A 25 -11.95 -4.33 -15.92
CA LYS A 25 -13.01 -5.05 -15.19
C LYS A 25 -12.63 -5.23 -13.73
N TRP A 26 -11.40 -5.65 -13.45
CA TRP A 26 -10.94 -5.94 -12.09
C TRP A 26 -10.88 -4.69 -11.20
N THR A 27 -10.42 -3.55 -11.72
CA THR A 27 -10.42 -2.29 -10.97
C THR A 27 -11.83 -1.77 -10.71
N ARG A 28 -12.78 -2.09 -11.58
CA ARG A 28 -14.21 -1.84 -11.32
C ARG A 28 -14.69 -2.66 -10.11
N ASP A 29 -14.34 -3.94 -10.03
CA ASP A 29 -14.68 -4.75 -8.86
C ASP A 29 -14.09 -4.17 -7.56
N MET A 30 -12.88 -3.61 -7.62
CA MET A 30 -12.29 -2.91 -6.50
C MET A 30 -13.12 -1.68 -6.07
N ARG A 31 -13.54 -0.85 -7.03
CA ARG A 31 -14.36 0.34 -6.77
C ARG A 31 -15.73 0.01 -6.20
N ASP A 32 -16.39 -1.01 -6.76
CA ASP A 32 -17.76 -1.41 -6.38
C ASP A 32 -17.82 -1.88 -4.91
N THR A 33 -16.68 -2.23 -4.35
CA THR A 33 -16.55 -2.72 -2.97
C THR A 33 -15.77 -1.79 -2.06
N GLN A 34 -15.38 -0.61 -2.54
CA GLN A 34 -14.65 0.38 -1.76
C GLN A 34 -15.50 0.88 -0.59
N THR A 35 -14.91 0.97 0.60
CA THR A 35 -15.59 1.48 1.80
C THR A 35 -15.90 2.98 1.71
N GLU A 36 -16.75 3.48 2.61
CA GLU A 36 -17.02 4.92 2.72
C GLU A 36 -15.77 5.74 3.06
N LEU A 37 -14.84 5.19 3.82
CA LEU A 37 -13.56 5.81 4.15
C LEU A 37 -12.52 5.73 3.02
N GLY A 38 -12.78 4.95 1.97
CA GLY A 38 -11.86 4.82 0.84
C GLY A 38 -11.09 3.52 0.80
N GLY A 39 -11.26 2.63 1.79
CA GLY A 39 -10.55 1.36 1.87
C GLY A 39 -10.90 0.42 0.72
N TYR A 40 -9.87 -0.15 0.09
CA TYR A 40 -10.02 -1.20 -0.90
C TYR A 40 -9.96 -2.59 -0.26
N PRO A 41 -10.61 -3.60 -0.85
CA PRO A 41 -10.65 -4.94 -0.32
C PRO A 41 -9.31 -5.67 -0.49
N GLY A 42 -9.05 -6.66 0.37
CA GLY A 42 -7.93 -7.57 0.23
C GLY A 42 -8.09 -8.61 -0.88
N VAL A 43 -9.31 -8.79 -1.39
CA VAL A 43 -9.65 -9.72 -2.48
C VAL A 43 -10.63 -9.07 -3.45
N ALA A 44 -10.36 -9.13 -4.76
CA ALA A 44 -11.27 -8.67 -5.80
C ALA A 44 -11.38 -9.70 -6.95
N PRO A 45 -12.59 -9.97 -7.52
CA PRO A 45 -13.89 -9.55 -6.97
C PRO A 45 -14.08 -9.96 -5.52
N LEU A 46 -14.88 -9.21 -4.78
CA LEU A 46 -15.12 -9.47 -3.36
C LEU A 46 -15.66 -10.89 -3.17
N ALA A 47 -14.91 -11.70 -2.46
CA ALA A 47 -15.29 -13.04 -2.08
C ALA A 47 -15.61 -13.08 -0.59
N GLN A 48 -16.18 -14.17 -0.11
CA GLN A 48 -16.54 -14.33 1.30
C GLN A 48 -15.36 -14.04 2.26
N TYR A 49 -14.15 -14.38 1.86
CA TYR A 49 -12.92 -14.12 2.62
C TYR A 49 -12.41 -12.67 2.56
N GLY A 50 -12.95 -11.84 1.71
CA GLY A 50 -12.52 -10.45 1.57
C GLY A 50 -13.60 -9.47 2.01
N ALA A 51 -14.72 -9.99 2.48
CA ALA A 51 -15.90 -9.21 2.87
C ALA A 51 -15.85 -8.71 4.32
N GLU A 52 -14.93 -9.26 5.13
CA GLU A 52 -14.82 -8.77 6.50
C GLU A 52 -14.19 -7.38 6.51
N PRO A 53 -14.69 -6.46 7.35
CA PRO A 53 -14.09 -5.13 7.54
C PRO A 53 -12.58 -5.22 7.83
N SER A 54 -12.15 -6.30 8.50
CA SER A 54 -10.76 -6.58 8.80
C SER A 54 -9.86 -6.86 7.59
N SER A 55 -10.40 -7.08 6.40
CA SER A 55 -9.63 -7.27 5.18
C SER A 55 -9.47 -6.00 4.33
N MET A 56 -10.14 -4.91 4.71
CA MET A 56 -10.03 -3.63 4.03
C MET A 56 -8.82 -2.84 4.52
N MET A 57 -8.29 -1.93 3.71
CA MET A 57 -7.17 -1.05 4.07
C MET A 57 -5.92 -1.78 4.54
N ARG A 58 -5.64 -2.96 3.98
CA ARG A 58 -4.40 -3.68 4.28
C ARG A 58 -3.25 -3.14 3.43
N LEU A 59 -2.18 -2.76 4.12
CA LEU A 59 -0.90 -2.40 3.51
C LEU A 59 -0.46 -3.45 2.48
N GLY A 60 -0.09 -3.01 1.29
CA GLY A 60 0.34 -3.89 0.21
C GLY A 60 -0.78 -4.65 -0.51
N TRP A 61 -2.03 -4.57 -0.02
CA TRP A 61 -3.23 -5.12 -0.64
C TRP A 61 -4.13 -4.02 -1.20
N ALA A 62 -4.49 -3.06 -0.37
CA ALA A 62 -5.34 -1.93 -0.78
C ALA A 62 -4.67 -1.03 -1.82
N ASP A 63 -3.37 -0.90 -1.76
CA ASP A 63 -2.53 -0.11 -2.68
C ASP A 63 -2.66 -0.58 -4.14
N ALA A 64 -3.13 -1.81 -4.36
CA ALA A 64 -3.47 -2.33 -5.70
C ALA A 64 -4.48 -1.43 -6.44
N GLY A 65 -5.34 -0.71 -5.71
CA GLY A 65 -6.28 0.25 -6.28
C GLY A 65 -5.61 1.44 -6.99
N VAL A 66 -4.36 1.75 -6.63
CA VAL A 66 -3.52 2.78 -7.27
C VAL A 66 -2.48 2.15 -8.20
N ILE A 67 -1.79 1.12 -7.73
CA ILE A 67 -0.67 0.49 -8.44
C ILE A 67 -1.12 -0.15 -9.76
N VAL A 68 -2.26 -0.85 -9.77
CA VAL A 68 -2.73 -1.54 -10.97
C VAL A 68 -3.13 -0.57 -12.09
N PRO A 69 -3.96 0.48 -11.85
CA PRO A 69 -4.23 1.50 -12.87
C PRO A 69 -2.98 2.18 -13.40
N TRP A 70 -2.04 2.54 -12.53
CA TRP A 70 -0.77 3.14 -12.92
C TRP A 70 0.04 2.21 -13.83
N THR A 71 0.17 0.93 -13.46
CA THR A 71 0.92 -0.08 -14.23
C THR A 71 0.30 -0.31 -15.60
N VAL A 72 -1.01 -0.46 -15.69
CA VAL A 72 -1.73 -0.66 -16.96
C VAL A 72 -1.55 0.55 -17.88
N TRP A 73 -1.71 1.77 -17.34
CA TRP A 73 -1.43 2.99 -18.11
C TRP A 73 0.01 3.04 -18.61
N LYS A 74 0.99 2.75 -17.75
CA LYS A 74 2.42 2.77 -18.14
C LYS A 74 2.74 1.76 -19.24
N GLN A 75 2.13 0.59 -19.21
CA GLN A 75 2.41 -0.50 -20.15
C GLN A 75 1.67 -0.33 -21.48
N PHE A 76 0.43 0.14 -21.46
CA PHE A 76 -0.43 0.20 -22.65
C PHE A 76 -0.70 1.63 -23.16
N GLY A 77 -0.30 2.66 -22.42
CA GLY A 77 -0.65 4.05 -22.73
C GLY A 77 -2.13 4.37 -22.50
N ASP A 78 -2.88 3.48 -21.87
CA ASP A 78 -4.32 3.59 -21.70
C ASP A 78 -4.69 4.54 -20.55
N VAL A 79 -4.92 5.80 -20.88
CA VAL A 79 -5.34 6.83 -19.94
C VAL A 79 -6.75 6.60 -19.41
N SER A 80 -7.59 5.86 -20.12
CA SER A 80 -9.00 5.66 -19.71
C SER A 80 -9.12 4.92 -18.38
N ILE A 81 -8.18 4.02 -18.07
CA ILE A 81 -8.18 3.33 -16.78
C ILE A 81 -7.94 4.30 -15.61
N ILE A 82 -7.15 5.37 -15.83
CA ILE A 82 -6.95 6.43 -14.83
C ILE A 82 -8.27 7.20 -14.64
N GLU A 83 -8.88 7.64 -15.74
CA GLU A 83 -10.12 8.41 -15.70
C GLU A 83 -11.25 7.67 -14.99
N GLU A 84 -11.42 6.38 -15.31
CA GLU A 84 -12.44 5.53 -14.71
C GLU A 84 -12.26 5.32 -13.20
N ASN A 85 -11.00 5.33 -12.72
CA ASN A 85 -10.67 5.00 -11.34
C ASN A 85 -10.33 6.24 -10.49
N TRP A 86 -10.20 7.43 -11.07
CA TRP A 86 -9.66 8.60 -10.40
C TRP A 86 -10.32 8.91 -9.06
N ALA A 87 -11.63 9.06 -9.04
CA ALA A 87 -12.35 9.43 -7.81
C ALA A 87 -12.18 8.39 -6.69
N SER A 88 -12.09 7.12 -7.06
CA SER A 88 -11.86 6.02 -6.12
C SER A 88 -10.42 6.03 -5.58
N MET A 89 -9.43 6.23 -6.46
CA MET A 89 -8.02 6.35 -6.08
C MET A 89 -7.78 7.57 -5.19
N GLU A 90 -8.34 8.71 -5.55
CA GLU A 90 -8.22 9.95 -4.78
C GLU A 90 -8.83 9.80 -3.38
N LYS A 91 -9.98 9.14 -3.27
CA LYS A 91 -10.63 8.86 -1.98
C LYS A 91 -9.75 7.99 -1.08
N PHE A 92 -9.18 6.90 -1.61
CA PHE A 92 -8.22 6.05 -0.90
C PHE A 92 -6.99 6.85 -0.49
N PHE A 93 -6.38 7.58 -1.44
CA PHE A 93 -5.15 8.33 -1.22
C PHE A 93 -5.32 9.44 -0.16
N ASN A 94 -6.43 10.15 -0.17
CA ASN A 94 -6.71 11.18 0.83
C ASN A 94 -6.81 10.56 2.23
N HIS A 95 -7.48 9.41 2.36
CA HIS A 95 -7.59 8.72 3.64
C HIS A 95 -6.22 8.27 4.18
N ILE A 96 -5.38 7.62 3.38
CA ILE A 96 -4.03 7.24 3.83
C ILE A 96 -3.14 8.46 4.12
N THR A 97 -3.39 9.58 3.47
CA THR A 97 -2.67 10.85 3.71
C THR A 97 -3.09 11.47 5.04
N GLU A 98 -4.38 11.50 5.36
CA GLU A 98 -4.91 12.02 6.63
C GLU A 98 -4.38 11.23 7.83
N THR A 99 -4.29 9.93 7.71
CA THR A 99 -3.77 9.01 8.73
C THR A 99 -2.25 8.85 8.67
N LYS A 100 -1.56 9.46 7.70
CA LYS A 100 -0.15 9.20 7.36
C LYS A 100 0.14 7.71 7.14
N TYR A 101 -0.87 6.97 6.72
CA TYR A 101 -0.84 5.52 6.58
C TYR A 101 -0.31 4.81 7.84
N ASP A 102 -0.63 5.37 9.01
CA ASP A 102 -0.18 4.87 10.29
C ASP A 102 -0.84 3.53 10.64
N HIS A 103 -0.04 2.59 11.09
CA HIS A 103 -0.52 1.24 11.41
C HIS A 103 -1.60 1.24 12.51
N GLU A 104 -1.45 2.04 13.57
CA GLU A 104 -2.40 2.05 14.69
C GLU A 104 -3.73 2.66 14.27
N ALA A 105 -3.70 3.76 13.50
CA ALA A 105 -4.90 4.39 12.97
C ALA A 105 -5.69 3.42 12.08
N LEU A 106 -5.02 2.77 11.14
CA LEU A 106 -5.64 1.79 10.25
C LEU A 106 -6.15 0.55 10.97
N SER A 107 -5.43 0.09 12.01
CA SER A 107 -5.86 -1.05 12.82
C SER A 107 -7.06 -0.74 13.69
N ALA A 108 -7.20 0.50 14.16
CA ALA A 108 -8.37 0.94 14.91
C ALA A 108 -9.65 0.89 14.07
N GLU A 109 -9.55 1.21 12.76
CA GLU A 109 -10.69 1.20 11.85
C GLU A 109 -11.17 -0.21 11.49
N ASN A 110 -10.27 -1.11 11.25
CA ASN A 110 -10.60 -2.46 10.76
C ASN A 110 -10.45 -3.56 11.81
N GLY A 111 -10.17 -3.18 13.06
CA GLY A 111 -10.14 -4.10 14.21
C GLY A 111 -9.01 -5.12 14.18
N ASN A 112 -8.00 -4.94 13.32
CA ASN A 112 -6.93 -5.90 13.14
C ASN A 112 -5.61 -5.24 12.77
N PHE A 113 -4.52 -6.01 12.93
CA PHE A 113 -3.17 -5.63 12.51
C PHE A 113 -2.99 -5.71 10.98
N GLN A 114 -2.00 -5.01 10.45
CA GLN A 114 -1.62 -5.09 9.04
C GLN A 114 -1.01 -6.46 8.72
N TRP A 115 -1.07 -6.88 7.45
CA TRP A 115 -0.47 -8.14 7.02
C TRP A 115 1.03 -7.99 6.70
N ALA A 116 1.49 -6.78 6.51
CA ALA A 116 2.88 -6.44 6.24
C ALA A 116 3.47 -7.23 5.06
N ASP A 117 4.71 -7.68 5.15
CA ASP A 117 5.29 -8.59 4.17
C ASP A 117 4.88 -10.03 4.49
N TRP A 118 3.84 -10.50 3.79
CA TRP A 118 3.26 -11.81 4.02
C TRP A 118 4.28 -12.92 3.70
N LEU A 119 4.55 -13.78 4.68
CA LEU A 119 5.50 -14.89 4.55
C LEU A 119 6.96 -14.47 4.31
N SER A 120 7.36 -13.26 4.72
CA SER A 120 8.76 -12.88 4.74
C SER A 120 9.63 -13.88 5.52
N TYR A 121 10.90 -13.98 5.13
CA TYR A 121 11.89 -14.77 5.86
C TYR A 121 12.21 -14.17 7.24
N GLU A 122 12.11 -12.86 7.36
CA GLU A 122 12.40 -12.16 8.62
C GLU A 122 11.17 -12.18 9.54
N PRO A 123 11.32 -12.64 10.79
CA PRO A 123 10.19 -12.81 11.71
C PRO A 123 9.40 -11.52 12.00
N LEU A 124 10.08 -10.37 12.02
CA LEU A 124 9.44 -9.08 12.28
C LEU A 124 8.60 -8.56 11.09
N GLU A 125 8.83 -9.10 9.89
CA GLU A 125 8.14 -8.69 8.68
C GLU A 125 6.86 -9.49 8.46
N SER A 126 6.90 -10.77 8.84
CA SER A 126 5.80 -11.68 8.60
C SER A 126 4.70 -11.56 9.65
N CYS A 127 3.47 -11.45 9.23
CA CYS A 127 2.31 -11.45 10.14
C CYS A 127 2.14 -12.78 10.90
N GLY A 128 2.76 -13.86 10.43
CA GLY A 128 2.68 -15.19 11.05
C GLY A 128 3.86 -15.54 11.97
N GLY A 129 4.93 -14.72 11.94
CA GLY A 129 6.19 -15.06 12.60
C GLY A 129 6.37 -14.48 14.00
N GLY A 130 7.61 -14.12 14.31
CA GLY A 130 8.06 -13.64 15.61
C GLY A 130 7.63 -12.21 16.00
N ILE A 131 6.58 -11.68 15.39
CA ILE A 131 6.03 -10.35 15.67
C ILE A 131 5.21 -10.26 16.95
N TRP A 132 4.91 -11.41 17.56
CA TRP A 132 4.05 -11.50 18.72
C TRP A 132 4.83 -11.80 20.00
N GLY A 133 4.68 -10.93 21.01
CA GLY A 133 4.99 -11.22 22.39
C GLY A 133 3.78 -11.80 23.15
N ARG A 134 4.03 -12.25 24.40
CA ARG A 134 2.97 -12.60 25.36
C ARG A 134 3.23 -11.87 26.67
N ASP A 135 2.18 -11.31 27.25
CA ASP A 135 2.23 -10.73 28.58
C ASP A 135 2.20 -11.80 29.68
N ALA A 136 2.24 -11.38 30.93
CA ALA A 136 2.20 -12.27 32.10
C ALA A 136 0.92 -13.11 32.18
N ASP A 137 -0.17 -12.64 31.58
CA ASP A 137 -1.47 -13.33 31.52
C ASP A 137 -1.58 -14.22 30.26
N GLY A 138 -0.52 -14.28 29.44
CA GLY A 138 -0.48 -15.07 28.21
C GLY A 138 -1.19 -14.42 27.01
N ARG A 139 -1.65 -13.16 27.13
CA ARG A 139 -2.27 -12.42 26.03
C ARG A 139 -1.23 -12.02 25.02
N ARG A 140 -1.59 -12.12 23.74
CA ARG A 140 -0.71 -11.70 22.64
C ARG A 140 -0.68 -10.18 22.49
N TYR A 141 0.50 -9.62 22.25
CA TYR A 141 0.70 -8.24 21.84
C TYR A 141 1.74 -8.16 20.72
N LEU A 142 1.68 -7.12 19.91
CA LEU A 142 2.69 -6.87 18.89
C LEU A 142 3.99 -6.39 19.55
N LEU A 143 5.10 -6.92 19.08
CA LEU A 143 6.41 -6.40 19.50
C LEU A 143 6.61 -4.96 19.00
N PRO A 144 7.19 -4.06 19.81
CA PRO A 144 7.41 -2.66 19.39
C PRO A 144 8.20 -2.55 18.09
N GLU A 145 9.17 -3.43 17.87
CA GLU A 145 9.99 -3.47 16.66
C GLU A 145 9.15 -3.84 15.42
N ALA A 146 8.18 -4.74 15.57
CA ALA A 146 7.26 -5.11 14.50
C ALA A 146 6.34 -3.94 14.12
N VAL A 147 5.86 -3.19 15.12
CA VAL A 147 5.05 -1.97 14.87
C VAL A 147 5.87 -0.92 14.12
N GLN A 148 7.11 -0.67 14.52
CA GLN A 148 8.01 0.26 13.83
C GLN A 148 8.26 -0.17 12.37
N TYR A 149 8.49 -1.46 12.15
CA TYR A 149 8.68 -2.00 10.82
C TYR A 149 7.43 -1.81 9.95
N TRP A 150 6.25 -2.08 10.49
CA TRP A 150 5.00 -1.89 9.76
C TRP A 150 4.70 -0.43 9.45
N ASN A 151 4.98 0.48 10.37
CA ASN A 151 4.87 1.92 10.12
C ASN A 151 5.83 2.38 9.02
N TYR A 152 7.03 1.81 8.98
CA TYR A 152 7.97 2.06 7.90
C TYR A 152 7.44 1.58 6.54
N LEU A 153 6.87 0.38 6.47
CA LEU A 153 6.25 -0.12 5.24
C LEU A 153 5.05 0.75 4.82
N CYS A 154 4.18 1.11 5.76
CA CYS A 154 3.06 2.00 5.49
C CYS A 154 3.51 3.34 4.90
N ALA A 155 4.51 3.98 5.52
CA ALA A 155 5.07 5.23 5.02
C ALA A 155 5.70 5.08 3.63
N SER A 156 6.29 3.91 3.35
CA SER A 156 6.89 3.61 2.05
C SER A 156 5.84 3.48 0.95
N TYR A 157 4.74 2.79 1.21
CA TYR A 157 3.61 2.72 0.29
C TYR A 157 2.92 4.07 0.11
N TRP A 158 2.78 4.86 1.19
CA TRP A 158 2.27 6.23 1.08
C TRP A 158 3.11 7.09 0.14
N ALA A 159 4.45 7.03 0.23
CA ALA A 159 5.34 7.74 -0.68
C ALA A 159 5.25 7.21 -2.13
N LEU A 160 5.11 5.88 -2.30
CA LEU A 160 4.95 5.23 -3.60
C LEU A 160 3.64 5.65 -4.27
N ASP A 161 2.52 5.54 -3.56
CA ASP A 161 1.21 5.91 -4.06
C ASP A 161 1.14 7.39 -4.41
N ALA A 162 1.75 8.26 -3.60
CA ALA A 162 1.85 9.69 -3.90
C ALA A 162 2.59 9.95 -5.23
N GLY A 163 3.68 9.22 -5.50
CA GLY A 163 4.41 9.30 -6.76
C GLY A 163 3.57 8.84 -7.95
N MET A 164 2.86 7.73 -7.80
CA MET A 164 1.98 7.19 -8.85
C MET A 164 0.78 8.10 -9.12
N MET A 165 0.14 8.63 -8.07
CA MET A 165 -0.95 9.59 -8.20
C MET A 165 -0.49 10.89 -8.88
N ARG A 166 0.71 11.40 -8.56
CA ARG A 166 1.33 12.54 -9.24
C ARG A 166 1.45 12.30 -10.75
N ASP A 167 2.00 11.14 -11.12
CA ASP A 167 2.23 10.81 -12.53
C ASP A 167 0.90 10.70 -13.30
N MET A 168 -0.09 10.05 -12.70
CA MET A 168 -1.43 9.91 -13.28
C MET A 168 -2.17 11.27 -13.35
N ALA A 169 -2.02 12.12 -12.34
CA ALA A 169 -2.56 13.49 -12.35
C ALA A 169 -1.99 14.29 -13.52
N ALA A 170 -0.66 14.27 -13.67
CA ALA A 170 0.01 14.96 -14.78
C ALA A 170 -0.45 14.45 -16.16
N ALA A 171 -0.60 13.13 -16.31
CA ALA A 171 -1.05 12.51 -17.55
C ALA A 171 -2.50 12.88 -17.94
N THR A 172 -3.32 13.25 -16.97
CA THR A 172 -4.74 13.56 -17.15
C THR A 172 -5.07 15.05 -16.95
N GLY A 173 -4.04 15.91 -16.87
CA GLY A 173 -4.20 17.35 -16.72
C GLY A 173 -4.74 17.82 -15.36
N ARG A 174 -4.61 16.98 -14.34
CA ARG A 174 -5.00 17.28 -12.95
C ARG A 174 -3.84 17.93 -12.20
N ASP A 175 -4.11 18.46 -11.00
CA ASP A 175 -3.08 19.05 -10.13
C ASP A 175 -2.10 18.00 -9.60
N ALA A 176 -0.95 17.88 -10.26
CA ALA A 176 0.14 17.01 -9.84
C ALA A 176 0.94 17.59 -8.65
N ALA A 177 0.88 18.88 -8.41
CA ALA A 177 1.68 19.52 -7.36
C ALA A 177 1.23 19.09 -5.96
N TYR A 178 -0.06 18.86 -5.75
CA TYR A 178 -0.58 18.33 -4.51
C TYR A 178 0.08 16.99 -4.16
N PHE A 179 0.08 16.05 -5.09
CA PHE A 179 0.65 14.70 -4.87
C PHE A 179 2.17 14.74 -4.70
N GLU A 180 2.87 15.59 -5.43
CA GLU A 180 4.31 15.78 -5.25
C GLU A 180 4.63 16.35 -3.85
N ASN A 181 3.83 17.27 -3.33
CA ASN A 181 4.01 17.79 -1.99
C ASN A 181 3.76 16.71 -0.92
N VAL A 182 2.72 15.87 -1.09
CA VAL A 182 2.46 14.74 -0.19
C VAL A 182 3.60 13.73 -0.26
N ARG A 183 4.12 13.43 -1.47
CA ARG A 183 5.27 12.54 -1.62
C ARG A 183 6.50 13.05 -0.86
N LYS A 184 6.81 14.34 -0.95
CA LYS A 184 7.90 14.94 -0.18
C LYS A 184 7.67 14.79 1.32
N GLN A 185 6.46 15.04 1.81
CA GLN A 185 6.12 14.85 3.22
C GLN A 185 6.32 13.40 3.68
N ALA A 186 5.89 12.42 2.89
CA ALA A 186 6.06 11.01 3.20
C ALA A 186 7.55 10.60 3.23
N VAL A 187 8.34 11.07 2.26
CA VAL A 187 9.79 10.82 2.21
C VAL A 187 10.51 11.49 3.39
N ASP A 188 10.14 12.73 3.73
CA ASP A 188 10.73 13.43 4.87
C ASP A 188 10.34 12.76 6.20
N TYR A 189 9.11 12.27 6.32
CA TYR A 189 8.67 11.46 7.46
C TYR A 189 9.52 10.18 7.59
N ILE A 190 9.74 9.44 6.50
CA ILE A 190 10.60 8.25 6.50
C ILE A 190 12.01 8.60 6.98
N ARG A 191 12.59 9.66 6.47
CA ARG A 191 13.95 10.10 6.85
C ARG A 191 14.04 10.49 8.32
N THR A 192 13.05 11.22 8.82
CA THR A 192 13.04 11.73 10.19
C THR A 192 12.79 10.62 11.21
N GLU A 193 11.83 9.75 10.95
CA GLU A 193 11.39 8.76 11.93
C GLU A 193 12.24 7.49 11.90
N PHE A 194 12.72 7.08 10.73
CA PHE A 194 13.35 5.75 10.57
C PHE A 194 14.85 5.79 10.25
N MET A 195 15.42 6.97 9.97
CA MET A 195 16.83 7.07 9.59
C MET A 195 17.64 7.93 10.59
N ASP A 196 18.93 7.65 10.70
CA ASP A 196 19.90 8.45 11.44
C ASP A 196 20.49 9.59 10.56
N ALA A 197 21.36 10.41 11.17
CA ALA A 197 22.01 11.53 10.47
C ALA A 197 22.94 11.09 9.33
N GLU A 198 23.41 9.86 9.37
CA GLU A 198 24.27 9.25 8.34
C GLU A 198 23.44 8.57 7.23
N GLY A 199 22.09 8.61 7.31
CA GLY A 199 21.19 8.02 6.33
C GLY A 199 21.02 6.50 6.45
N ARG A 200 21.35 5.91 7.60
CA ARG A 200 21.12 4.50 7.89
C ARG A 200 19.79 4.33 8.64
N PHE A 201 19.12 3.22 8.42
CA PHE A 201 17.92 2.92 9.19
C PHE A 201 18.28 2.63 10.66
N ARG A 202 17.50 3.21 11.57
CA ARG A 202 17.67 3.01 13.03
C ARG A 202 17.29 1.59 13.46
N LEU A 203 16.33 0.98 12.79
CA LEU A 203 15.98 -0.42 12.96
C LEU A 203 16.93 -1.27 12.10
N GLU A 204 17.81 -2.07 12.75
CA GLU A 204 18.88 -2.80 12.08
C GLU A 204 18.39 -3.70 10.94
N ILE A 205 17.23 -4.36 11.13
CA ILE A 205 16.62 -5.22 10.13
C ILE A 205 16.37 -4.49 8.80
N LEU A 206 16.03 -3.20 8.84
CA LEU A 206 15.77 -2.42 7.62
C LEU A 206 17.04 -2.15 6.79
N ASN A 207 18.22 -2.28 7.38
CA ASN A 207 19.50 -2.12 6.67
C ASN A 207 19.86 -3.36 5.83
N THR A 208 19.24 -4.49 6.10
CA THR A 208 19.51 -5.77 5.42
C THR A 208 18.46 -6.11 4.37
N MET A 209 17.37 -5.36 4.31
CA MET A 209 16.21 -5.67 3.49
C MET A 209 16.18 -4.89 2.18
N GLN A 210 15.71 -5.56 1.14
CA GLN A 210 15.29 -4.92 -0.12
C GLN A 210 13.81 -4.57 -0.02
N THR A 211 13.51 -3.52 0.73
CA THR A 211 12.12 -3.12 0.95
C THR A 211 11.59 -2.20 -0.15
N PRO A 212 10.25 -2.16 -0.35
CA PRO A 212 9.59 -1.22 -1.26
C PRO A 212 9.99 0.24 -1.05
N ALA A 213 10.42 0.60 0.15
CA ALA A 213 10.89 1.94 0.48
C ALA A 213 12.10 2.39 -0.33
N LEU A 214 12.97 1.48 -0.75
CA LEU A 214 14.06 1.83 -1.65
C LEU A 214 13.54 2.35 -2.99
N PHE A 215 12.41 1.85 -3.47
CA PHE A 215 11.74 2.38 -4.66
C PHE A 215 11.12 3.75 -4.39
N ALA A 216 10.45 3.92 -3.27
CA ALA A 216 9.83 5.20 -2.89
C ALA A 216 10.87 6.32 -2.66
N LEU A 217 12.07 5.98 -2.21
CA LEU A 217 13.16 6.94 -1.99
C LEU A 217 13.97 7.25 -3.26
N LYS A 218 13.96 6.35 -4.24
CA LYS A 218 14.66 6.53 -5.53
C LYS A 218 13.88 7.34 -6.56
N ASN A 219 12.57 7.34 -6.48
CA ASN A 219 11.68 8.03 -7.39
C ASN A 219 11.08 9.27 -6.74
#